data_d374d9aaf5884e173fb83dbe9d5500ee
#
_entry.id   d374d9aaf5884e173fb83dbe9d5500ee
#
_cell.length_a   1.000
_cell.length_b   1.000
_cell.length_c   1.000
_cell.angle_alpha   90.00
_cell.angle_beta   90.00
_cell.angle_gamma   90.00
#
_symmetry.space_group_name_H-M   'P 1'
#
loop_
_entity.id
_entity.type
_entity.pdbx_description
1 polymer ?
#
loop_
_entity_poly.entity_id
_entity_poly.type
_entity_poly.pdbx_seq_one_letter_code
_entity_poly.pdbx_strand_id
1 'polypeptide(L)'
;MASVMEGLSLGCGDAVIGLNPVDDSVESVARILRSFDEFKNKWEVPTQICVLAHVTTQMEAMDKLGAPIDLMFQSIAGSQKGNEAFGLNGSMLDEGHDMMLHEATSTGPNVMYFETGQGSELSSDAHHGWDQVTMEARCYGFAKKYSPFLVNTVVGFIGPEYLYDSKQVTRAGL
;
A
#
# COMPACT_ATOMS: atom_id res chain seq x y z
N MET A 1 6.35 -17.96 -2.98
CA MET A 1 6.17 -18.67 -1.69
C MET A 1 7.49 -19.00 -1.00
N ALA A 2 8.54 -19.49 -1.70
CA ALA A 2 9.84 -19.78 -1.05
C ALA A 2 10.41 -18.58 -0.27
N SER A 3 10.44 -17.39 -0.88
CA SER A 3 10.91 -16.15 -0.22
C SER A 3 10.07 -15.75 1.00
N VAL A 4 8.77 -16.02 0.98
CA VAL A 4 7.88 -15.79 2.13
C VAL A 4 8.27 -16.73 3.28
N MET A 5 8.45 -18.01 3.00
CA MET A 5 8.87 -18.99 4.01
C MET A 5 10.23 -18.66 4.60
N GLU A 6 11.19 -18.26 3.76
CA GLU A 6 12.51 -17.82 4.21
C GLU A 6 12.41 -16.60 5.13
N GLY A 7 11.68 -15.54 4.71
CA GLY A 7 11.47 -14.35 5.52
C GLY A 7 10.82 -14.67 6.88
N LEU A 8 9.76 -15.47 6.88
CA LEU A 8 9.10 -15.91 8.12
C LEU A 8 10.04 -16.72 9.04
N SER A 9 10.88 -17.58 8.48
CA SER A 9 11.88 -18.35 9.26
C SER A 9 12.95 -17.46 9.91
N LEU A 10 13.15 -16.27 9.36
CA LEU A 10 14.05 -15.24 9.90
C LEU A 10 13.34 -14.22 10.81
N GLY A 11 12.05 -14.44 11.11
CA GLY A 11 11.25 -13.56 11.96
C GLY A 11 10.69 -12.32 11.26
N CYS A 12 10.62 -12.33 9.92
CA CYS A 12 9.96 -11.27 9.15
C CYS A 12 8.48 -11.59 8.92
N GLY A 13 7.68 -10.56 8.61
CA GLY A 13 6.33 -10.75 8.06
C GLY A 13 5.23 -11.05 9.07
N ASP A 14 5.42 -10.71 10.31
CA ASP A 14 4.40 -10.85 11.36
C ASP A 14 3.24 -9.82 11.23
N ALA A 15 3.45 -8.76 10.48
CA ALA A 15 2.42 -7.75 10.24
C ALA A 15 1.70 -7.95 8.91
N VAL A 16 2.43 -7.99 7.80
CA VAL A 16 1.89 -8.05 6.43
C VAL A 16 2.76 -8.91 5.52
N ILE A 17 2.13 -9.78 4.74
CA ILE A 17 2.72 -10.37 3.54
C ILE A 17 2.16 -9.65 2.33
N GLY A 18 3.00 -8.99 1.57
CA GLY A 18 2.64 -8.23 0.39
C GLY A 18 3.50 -8.57 -0.82
N LEU A 19 2.95 -8.38 -2.01
CA LEU A 19 3.65 -8.54 -3.28
C LEU A 19 3.34 -7.35 -4.19
N ASN A 20 4.38 -6.83 -4.84
CA ASN A 20 4.24 -5.89 -5.95
C ASN A 20 4.10 -6.71 -7.25
N PRO A 21 2.91 -6.77 -7.88
CA PRO A 21 2.68 -7.64 -9.02
C PRO A 21 3.41 -7.10 -10.27
N VAL A 22 3.92 -8.01 -11.09
CA VAL A 22 4.48 -7.66 -12.42
C VAL A 22 3.36 -7.37 -13.41
N ASP A 23 2.23 -8.06 -13.26
CA ASP A 23 1.00 -7.90 -14.02
C ASP A 23 -0.13 -7.57 -13.03
N ASP A 24 -0.69 -6.37 -13.13
CA ASP A 24 -1.75 -5.86 -12.27
C ASP A 24 -3.17 -6.09 -12.83
N SER A 25 -3.32 -7.05 -13.75
CA SER A 25 -4.65 -7.51 -14.17
C SER A 25 -5.45 -8.08 -13.00
N VAL A 26 -6.76 -7.94 -13.07
CA VAL A 26 -7.69 -8.41 -12.02
C VAL A 26 -7.47 -9.90 -11.71
N GLU A 27 -7.26 -10.72 -12.74
CA GLU A 27 -7.00 -12.14 -12.64
C GLU A 27 -5.67 -12.45 -11.94
N SER A 28 -4.62 -11.69 -12.26
CA SER A 28 -3.31 -11.84 -11.63
C SER A 28 -3.36 -11.48 -10.15
N VAL A 29 -3.97 -10.35 -9.82
CA VAL A 29 -4.17 -9.88 -8.44
C VAL A 29 -4.98 -10.92 -7.63
N ALA A 30 -6.12 -11.39 -8.15
CA ALA A 30 -6.93 -12.39 -7.49
C ALA A 30 -6.18 -13.71 -7.26
N ARG A 31 -5.38 -14.15 -8.22
CA ARG A 31 -4.56 -15.38 -8.11
C ARG A 31 -3.51 -15.26 -7.01
N ILE A 32 -2.83 -14.11 -6.92
CA ILE A 32 -1.81 -13.87 -5.88
C ILE A 32 -2.46 -13.87 -4.50
N LEU A 33 -3.56 -13.16 -4.33
CA LEU A 33 -4.29 -13.08 -3.06
C LEU A 33 -4.76 -14.46 -2.58
N ARG A 34 -5.35 -15.27 -3.47
CA ARG A 34 -5.73 -16.65 -3.13
C ARG A 34 -4.53 -17.49 -2.73
N SER A 35 -3.40 -17.37 -3.43
CA SER A 35 -2.19 -18.10 -3.08
C SER A 35 -1.64 -17.72 -1.70
N PHE A 36 -1.74 -16.45 -1.33
CA PHE A 36 -1.36 -15.97 0.01
C PHE A 36 -2.34 -16.44 1.08
N ASP A 37 -3.63 -16.38 0.81
CA ASP A 37 -4.66 -16.85 1.73
C ASP A 37 -4.54 -18.35 1.98
N GLU A 38 -4.38 -19.16 0.93
CA GLU A 38 -4.13 -20.59 1.06
C GLU A 38 -2.86 -20.89 1.88
N PHE A 39 -1.79 -20.13 1.64
CA PHE A 39 -0.54 -20.27 2.39
C PHE A 39 -0.75 -19.91 3.86
N LYS A 40 -1.33 -18.74 4.14
CA LYS A 40 -1.61 -18.25 5.49
C LYS A 40 -2.43 -19.26 6.29
N ASN A 41 -3.51 -19.76 5.70
CA ASN A 41 -4.40 -20.72 6.33
C ASN A 41 -3.74 -22.09 6.53
N LYS A 42 -2.99 -22.57 5.54
CA LYS A 42 -2.31 -23.87 5.62
C LYS A 42 -1.25 -23.92 6.71
N TRP A 43 -0.54 -22.83 6.91
CA TRP A 43 0.57 -22.78 7.87
C TRP A 43 0.21 -22.04 9.16
N GLU A 44 -1.05 -21.63 9.31
CA GLU A 44 -1.55 -20.88 10.46
C GLU A 44 -0.70 -19.64 10.78
N VAL A 45 -0.27 -18.91 9.71
CA VAL A 45 0.59 -17.74 9.85
C VAL A 45 -0.24 -16.55 10.35
N PRO A 46 0.10 -15.96 11.50
CA PRO A 46 -0.67 -14.86 12.11
C PRO A 46 -0.33 -13.51 11.46
N THR A 47 -0.62 -13.37 10.17
CA THR A 47 -0.31 -12.18 9.38
C THR A 47 -1.48 -11.75 8.51
N GLN A 48 -1.41 -10.55 7.98
CA GLN A 48 -2.32 -10.03 6.98
C GLN A 48 -1.73 -10.23 5.57
N ILE A 49 -2.59 -10.33 4.57
CA ILE A 49 -2.17 -10.43 3.16
C ILE A 49 -2.62 -9.20 2.38
N CYS A 50 -1.78 -8.78 1.42
CA CYS A 50 -2.11 -7.72 0.48
C CYS A 50 -1.39 -7.92 -0.86
N VAL A 51 -1.86 -7.19 -1.89
CA VAL A 51 -1.17 -7.02 -3.17
C VAL A 51 -1.03 -5.53 -3.43
N LEU A 52 0.16 -5.09 -3.84
CA LEU A 52 0.46 -3.68 -4.11
C LEU A 52 0.00 -3.33 -5.53
N ALA A 53 -1.31 -3.37 -5.76
CA ALA A 53 -1.97 -2.99 -6.99
C ALA A 53 -2.88 -1.77 -6.75
N HIS A 54 -3.34 -1.13 -7.82
CA HIS A 54 -4.26 0.00 -7.71
C HIS A 54 -5.58 -0.41 -7.00
N VAL A 55 -6.13 0.49 -6.19
CA VAL A 55 -7.36 0.23 -5.41
C VAL A 55 -8.51 -0.28 -6.27
N THR A 56 -8.71 0.27 -7.48
CA THR A 56 -9.78 -0.16 -8.39
C THR A 56 -9.61 -1.58 -8.88
N THR A 57 -8.38 -2.02 -9.15
CA THR A 57 -8.09 -3.41 -9.56
C THR A 57 -8.40 -4.38 -8.41
N GLN A 58 -8.08 -3.99 -7.18
CA GLN A 58 -8.36 -4.81 -6.00
C GLN A 58 -9.86 -4.90 -5.74
N MET A 59 -10.60 -3.78 -5.84
CA MET A 59 -12.08 -3.80 -5.76
C MET A 59 -12.70 -4.73 -6.80
N GLU A 60 -12.24 -4.67 -8.06
CA GLU A 60 -12.71 -5.58 -9.10
C GLU A 60 -12.37 -7.05 -8.79
N ALA A 61 -11.19 -7.32 -8.24
CA ALA A 61 -10.80 -8.67 -7.86
C ALA A 61 -11.70 -9.23 -6.74
N MET A 62 -12.11 -8.40 -5.79
CA MET A 62 -13.08 -8.79 -4.76
C MET A 62 -14.46 -9.03 -5.37
N ASP A 63 -15.02 -8.03 -6.05
CA ASP A 63 -16.38 -8.04 -6.57
C ASP A 63 -16.62 -9.14 -7.62
N LYS A 64 -15.74 -9.21 -8.63
CA LYS A 64 -15.93 -10.12 -9.77
C LYS A 64 -15.41 -11.52 -9.54
N LEU A 65 -14.35 -11.66 -8.76
CA LEU A 65 -13.64 -12.94 -8.61
C LEU A 65 -13.65 -13.47 -7.16
N GLY A 66 -14.23 -12.75 -6.20
CA GLY A 66 -14.26 -13.17 -4.81
C GLY A 66 -12.86 -13.34 -4.21
N ALA A 67 -11.91 -12.47 -4.55
CA ALA A 67 -10.56 -12.56 -4.05
C ALA A 67 -10.53 -12.20 -2.55
N PRO A 68 -9.86 -13.00 -1.70
CA PRO A 68 -9.69 -12.66 -0.29
C PRO A 68 -8.69 -11.51 -0.14
N ILE A 69 -9.07 -10.45 0.56
CA ILE A 69 -8.18 -9.31 0.85
C ILE A 69 -8.25 -9.00 2.34
N ASP A 70 -7.13 -9.05 3.05
CA ASP A 70 -7.06 -8.61 4.44
C ASP A 70 -6.81 -7.10 4.53
N LEU A 71 -5.92 -6.58 3.70
CA LEU A 71 -5.58 -5.17 3.64
C LEU A 71 -5.61 -4.68 2.19
N MET A 72 -6.39 -3.66 1.91
CA MET A 72 -6.39 -3.01 0.60
C MET A 72 -5.30 -1.95 0.54
N PHE A 73 -4.41 -2.13 -0.42
CA PHE A 73 -3.27 -1.25 -0.65
C PHE A 73 -3.61 -0.08 -1.57
N GLN A 74 -3.00 1.08 -1.32
CA GLN A 74 -2.91 2.16 -2.30
C GLN A 74 -1.73 3.09 -2.01
N SER A 75 -0.98 3.45 -3.05
CA SER A 75 -0.02 4.56 -2.98
C SER A 75 -0.76 5.89 -3.01
N ILE A 76 -0.39 6.81 -2.13
CA ILE A 76 -0.99 8.13 -2.00
C ILE A 76 0.07 9.23 -2.03
N ALA A 77 -0.30 10.40 -2.50
CA ALA A 77 0.54 11.59 -2.51
C ALA A 77 -0.01 12.70 -1.61
N GLY A 78 0.85 13.62 -1.21
CA GLY A 78 0.48 14.78 -0.39
C GLY A 78 -0.18 15.93 -1.16
N SER A 79 -0.35 15.80 -2.47
CA SER A 79 -1.04 16.75 -3.33
C SER A 79 -2.08 16.07 -4.20
N GLN A 80 -3.12 16.83 -4.57
CA GLN A 80 -4.12 16.33 -5.52
C GLN A 80 -3.47 15.91 -6.85
N LYS A 81 -2.58 16.73 -7.39
CA LYS A 81 -1.89 16.45 -8.65
C LYS A 81 -1.02 15.20 -8.57
N GLY A 82 -0.39 14.93 -7.43
CA GLY A 82 0.35 13.69 -7.20
C GLY A 82 -0.59 12.47 -7.18
N ASN A 83 -1.74 12.57 -6.53
CA ASN A 83 -2.73 11.51 -6.55
C ASN A 83 -3.30 11.28 -7.95
N GLU A 84 -3.60 12.34 -8.70
CA GLU A 84 -4.04 12.24 -10.10
C GLU A 84 -3.00 11.55 -10.99
N ALA A 85 -1.70 11.76 -10.74
CA ALA A 85 -0.63 11.05 -11.44
C ALA A 85 -0.61 9.54 -11.17
N PHE A 86 -1.11 9.11 -10.01
CA PHE A 86 -1.35 7.69 -9.69
C PHE A 86 -2.70 7.17 -10.21
N GLY A 87 -3.48 7.99 -10.92
CA GLY A 87 -4.83 7.65 -11.33
C GLY A 87 -5.85 7.62 -10.19
N LEU A 88 -5.54 8.27 -9.07
CA LEU A 88 -6.28 8.20 -7.82
C LEU A 88 -7.06 9.48 -7.52
N ASN A 89 -8.26 9.32 -6.98
CA ASN A 89 -9.00 10.39 -6.33
C ASN A 89 -9.62 9.92 -5.00
N GLY A 90 -10.09 10.88 -4.20
CA GLY A 90 -10.62 10.58 -2.86
C GLY A 90 -11.86 9.67 -2.87
N SER A 91 -12.72 9.75 -3.88
CA SER A 91 -13.93 8.90 -3.95
C SER A 91 -13.60 7.44 -4.18
N MET A 92 -12.56 7.13 -4.96
CA MET A 92 -12.08 5.75 -5.14
C MET A 92 -11.58 5.14 -3.82
N LEU A 93 -10.92 5.94 -2.99
CA LEU A 93 -10.48 5.48 -1.66
C LEU A 93 -11.65 5.32 -0.69
N ASP A 94 -12.62 6.22 -0.73
CA ASP A 94 -13.83 6.11 0.09
C ASP A 94 -14.59 4.82 -0.27
N GLU A 95 -14.78 4.54 -1.56
CA GLU A 95 -15.44 3.33 -2.06
C GLU A 95 -14.67 2.05 -1.68
N GLY A 96 -13.35 2.03 -1.90
CA GLY A 96 -12.51 0.89 -1.52
C GLY A 96 -12.51 0.64 -0.01
N HIS A 97 -12.44 1.69 0.80
CA HIS A 97 -12.51 1.57 2.26
C HIS A 97 -13.88 1.04 2.72
N ASP A 98 -14.96 1.57 2.17
CA ASP A 98 -16.32 1.10 2.50
C ASP A 98 -16.52 -0.37 2.11
N MET A 99 -16.03 -0.79 0.94
CA MET A 99 -16.04 -2.20 0.54
C MET A 99 -15.27 -3.06 1.54
N MET A 100 -14.07 -2.66 1.92
CA MET A 100 -13.23 -3.41 2.87
C MET A 100 -13.84 -3.53 4.26
N LEU A 101 -14.55 -2.52 4.75
CA LEU A 101 -15.24 -2.60 6.03
C LEU A 101 -16.33 -3.68 6.09
N HIS A 102 -16.85 -4.09 4.92
CA HIS A 102 -17.93 -5.09 4.81
C HIS A 102 -17.44 -6.45 4.33
N GLU A 103 -16.38 -6.51 3.53
CA GLU A 103 -16.00 -7.70 2.75
C GLU A 103 -14.57 -8.19 3.02
N ALA A 104 -13.76 -7.45 3.81
CA ALA A 104 -12.40 -7.88 4.12
C ALA A 104 -12.37 -9.22 4.85
N THR A 105 -11.36 -10.03 4.57
CA THR A 105 -11.12 -11.30 5.27
C THR A 105 -10.43 -11.11 6.62
N SER A 106 -9.89 -9.93 6.88
CA SER A 106 -9.33 -9.56 8.19
C SER A 106 -10.40 -9.32 9.25
N THR A 107 -10.02 -9.47 10.51
CA THR A 107 -10.94 -9.38 11.66
C THR A 107 -10.93 -8.01 12.35
N GLY A 108 -10.17 -7.05 11.87
CA GLY A 108 -10.03 -5.72 12.49
C GLY A 108 -10.70 -4.61 11.70
N PRO A 109 -10.89 -3.41 12.31
CA PRO A 109 -11.46 -2.25 11.65
C PRO A 109 -10.44 -1.51 10.74
N ASN A 110 -9.15 -1.86 10.84
CA ASN A 110 -8.07 -1.19 10.14
C ASN A 110 -7.73 -2.01 8.88
N VAL A 111 -8.40 -1.72 7.79
CA VAL A 111 -8.42 -2.55 6.58
C VAL A 111 -7.63 -1.96 5.41
N MET A 112 -7.01 -0.78 5.61
CA MET A 112 -6.23 -0.11 4.57
C MET A 112 -4.74 -0.17 4.87
N TYR A 113 -3.95 -0.32 3.81
CA TYR A 113 -2.52 -0.13 3.81
C TYR A 113 -2.14 0.95 2.81
N PHE A 114 -1.51 2.01 3.28
CA PHE A 114 -1.03 3.09 2.41
C PHE A 114 0.48 3.10 2.31
N GLU A 115 0.97 3.35 1.11
CA GLU A 115 2.35 3.73 0.87
C GLU A 115 2.37 5.18 0.41
N THR A 116 3.23 5.99 1.04
CA THR A 116 3.37 7.38 0.63
C THR A 116 4.20 7.43 -0.64
N GLY A 117 3.60 7.83 -1.74
CA GLY A 117 4.28 7.93 -3.05
C GLY A 117 5.16 9.16 -3.19
N GLN A 118 5.31 9.96 -2.13
CA GLN A 118 5.94 11.27 -2.20
C GLN A 118 7.46 11.21 -2.40
N GLY A 119 8.09 10.12 -2.02
CA GLY A 119 9.50 9.84 -2.28
C GLY A 119 9.77 9.13 -3.60
N SER A 120 8.78 8.91 -4.46
CA SER A 120 8.92 8.26 -5.75
C SER A 120 9.22 9.26 -6.88
N GLU A 121 9.82 8.76 -7.96
CA GLU A 121 10.07 9.55 -9.16
C GLU A 121 8.78 10.11 -9.77
N LEU A 122 7.69 9.32 -9.75
CA LEU A 122 6.39 9.72 -10.29
C LEU A 122 5.83 10.99 -9.63
N SER A 123 6.08 11.18 -8.34
CA SER A 123 5.59 12.33 -7.57
C SER A 123 6.60 13.47 -7.46
N SER A 124 7.83 13.29 -7.93
CA SER A 124 8.94 14.25 -7.73
C SER A 124 8.64 15.66 -8.22
N ASP A 125 7.89 15.80 -9.32
CA ASP A 125 7.50 17.08 -9.90
C ASP A 125 6.14 17.63 -9.41
N ALA A 126 5.44 16.90 -8.56
CA ALA A 126 4.10 17.24 -8.08
C ALA A 126 4.08 18.06 -6.77
N HIS A 127 5.23 18.61 -6.37
CA HIS A 127 5.39 19.31 -5.10
C HIS A 127 4.91 20.76 -5.10
N HIS A 128 4.90 21.40 -6.23
CA HIS A 128 4.49 22.81 -6.36
C HIS A 128 5.25 23.78 -5.43
N GLY A 129 6.55 23.55 -5.22
CA GLY A 129 7.39 24.38 -4.36
C GLY A 129 7.35 24.01 -2.87
N TRP A 130 6.64 22.96 -2.48
CA TRP A 130 6.66 22.43 -1.12
C TRP A 130 7.80 21.43 -0.94
N ASP A 131 8.36 21.37 0.25
CA ASP A 131 9.38 20.38 0.56
C ASP A 131 8.80 18.97 0.74
N GLN A 132 9.66 17.96 0.55
CA GLN A 132 9.29 16.55 0.60
C GLN A 132 8.71 16.12 1.96
N VAL A 133 9.28 16.61 3.07
CA VAL A 133 8.83 16.27 4.42
C VAL A 133 7.41 16.81 4.68
N THR A 134 7.14 18.04 4.24
CA THR A 134 5.79 18.62 4.31
C THR A 134 4.80 17.80 3.50
N MET A 135 5.17 17.34 2.31
CA MET A 135 4.31 16.52 1.47
C MET A 135 4.06 15.14 2.09
N GLU A 136 5.07 14.54 2.70
CA GLU A 136 4.91 13.30 3.49
C GLU A 136 3.93 13.49 4.65
N ALA A 137 4.09 14.57 5.44
CA ALA A 137 3.16 14.88 6.52
C ALA A 137 1.71 15.04 6.03
N ARG A 138 1.51 15.59 4.82
CA ARG A 138 0.19 15.66 4.18
C ARG A 138 -0.35 14.28 3.80
N CYS A 139 0.51 13.37 3.31
CA CYS A 139 0.13 11.97 3.07
C CYS A 139 -0.40 11.32 4.35
N TYR A 140 0.31 11.46 5.47
CA TYR A 140 -0.16 10.93 6.76
C TYR A 140 -1.49 11.53 7.19
N GLY A 141 -1.65 12.85 7.03
CA GLY A 141 -2.91 13.53 7.32
C GLY A 141 -4.07 12.98 6.49
N PHE A 142 -3.82 12.69 5.22
CA PHE A 142 -4.80 12.09 4.32
C PHE A 142 -5.12 10.64 4.70
N ALA A 143 -4.08 9.82 4.91
CA ALA A 143 -4.23 8.42 5.32
C ALA A 143 -5.03 8.28 6.63
N LYS A 144 -4.84 9.19 7.57
CA LYS A 144 -5.49 9.16 8.88
C LYS A 144 -7.03 9.14 8.81
N LYS A 145 -7.62 9.68 7.73
CA LYS A 145 -9.07 9.63 7.48
C LYS A 145 -9.60 8.19 7.50
N TYR A 146 -8.80 7.23 7.06
CA TYR A 146 -9.18 5.83 6.87
C TYR A 146 -8.73 4.91 8.02
N SER A 147 -8.14 5.47 9.09
CA SER A 147 -7.61 4.69 10.22
C SER A 147 -6.83 3.44 9.76
N PRO A 148 -5.78 3.59 8.92
CA PRO A 148 -5.14 2.46 8.27
C PRO A 148 -4.45 1.51 9.25
N PHE A 149 -4.30 0.26 8.84
CA PHE A 149 -3.48 -0.72 9.55
C PHE A 149 -1.99 -0.35 9.48
N LEU A 150 -1.55 0.08 8.31
CA LEU A 150 -0.15 0.43 8.05
C LEU A 150 -0.06 1.62 7.11
N VAL A 151 0.86 2.54 7.41
CA VAL A 151 1.36 3.53 6.46
C VAL A 151 2.86 3.35 6.32
N ASN A 152 3.30 3.02 5.12
CA ASN A 152 4.72 2.87 4.79
C ASN A 152 5.23 4.15 4.13
N THR A 153 6.38 4.65 4.57
CA THR A 153 7.01 5.86 4.03
C THR A 153 8.01 5.50 2.94
N VAL A 154 7.88 6.15 1.79
CA VAL A 154 8.89 6.10 0.72
C VAL A 154 9.67 7.41 0.74
N VAL A 155 10.94 7.36 1.12
CA VAL A 155 11.82 8.52 1.24
C VAL A 155 13.07 8.30 0.42
N GLY A 156 13.04 8.66 -0.86
CA GLY A 156 14.18 8.53 -1.78
C GLY A 156 14.63 9.85 -2.39
N PHE A 157 13.75 10.85 -2.41
CA PHE A 157 13.97 12.13 -3.09
C PHE A 157 13.75 13.31 -2.16
N ILE A 158 14.40 14.42 -2.46
CA ILE A 158 14.01 15.76 -2.02
C ILE A 158 13.77 16.58 -3.29
N GLY A 159 12.49 16.85 -3.59
CA GLY A 159 12.14 17.38 -4.90
C GLY A 159 12.53 16.39 -6.02
N PRO A 160 13.12 16.83 -7.15
CA PRO A 160 13.55 15.95 -8.22
C PRO A 160 14.92 15.28 -7.96
N GLU A 161 15.53 15.49 -6.78
CA GLU A 161 16.88 14.99 -6.46
C GLU A 161 16.84 13.83 -5.47
N TYR A 162 17.69 12.83 -5.69
CA TYR A 162 17.90 11.75 -4.75
C TYR A 162 18.60 12.22 -3.47
N LEU A 163 18.27 11.58 -2.35
CA LEU A 163 19.00 11.74 -1.10
C LEU A 163 20.37 11.05 -1.22
N TYR A 164 21.44 11.77 -0.83
CA TYR A 164 22.82 11.35 -1.11
C TYR A 164 23.31 10.23 -0.20
N ASP A 165 22.79 10.12 1.02
CA ASP A 165 23.26 9.12 1.98
C ASP A 165 22.19 8.64 2.95
N SER A 166 22.49 7.55 3.66
CA SER A 166 21.59 6.92 4.62
C SER A 166 21.20 7.83 5.79
N LYS A 167 22.04 8.79 6.17
CA LYS A 167 21.72 9.74 7.26
C LYS A 167 20.62 10.73 6.82
N GLN A 168 20.69 11.17 5.56
CA GLN A 168 19.65 12.04 5.00
C GLN A 168 18.33 11.30 4.87
N VAL A 169 18.36 10.06 4.37
CA VAL A 169 17.17 9.20 4.28
C VAL A 169 16.56 8.98 5.66
N THR A 170 17.37 8.59 6.65
CA THR A 170 16.90 8.39 8.04
C THR A 170 16.28 9.67 8.61
N ARG A 171 16.93 10.80 8.43
CA ARG A 171 16.44 12.09 8.96
C ARG A 171 15.13 12.52 8.31
N ALA A 172 14.94 12.26 7.01
CA ALA A 172 13.72 12.59 6.30
C ALA A 172 12.57 11.64 6.66
N GLY A 173 12.87 10.39 7.04
CA GLY A 173 11.88 9.38 7.41
C GLY A 173 11.44 9.41 8.88
N LEU A 174 12.14 10.17 9.74
CA LEU A 174 11.81 10.36 11.16
C LEU A 174 10.96 11.60 11.41
#